data_8fd44b96c3f5f212ed8ff68b79b86886
#
_entry.id   8fd44b96c3f5f212ed8ff68b79b86886
#
_cell.length_a   1.000
_cell.length_b   1.000
_cell.length_c   1.000
_cell.angle_alpha   90.00
_cell.angle_beta   90.00
_cell.angle_gamma   90.00
#
_symmetry.space_group_name_H-M   'P 1'
#
loop_
_entity.id
_entity.type
_entity.pdbx_description
1 polymer ?
#
loop_
_entity_poly.entity_id
_entity_poly.type
_entity_poly.pdbx_seq_one_letter_code
_entity_poly.pdbx_strand_id
1 'polypeptide(L)'
;MQSVMTRTATLRAPSGSMTDVFACARAQIYYNSKRKPLAQVKRETGCSHIINGYLFNGSFQPVGWTVIDGKVISRDAYQDWGISIGSDGKPQMLTDRGGSFLSGVPLLKNGAKLERSLTPDVARSAARTAVGWMPDGRICLWCDKTSLTREQLQNKLLGLGVADALMLDGGGSTQGFFPSGKVASSRKVPTMVLFWEETKQERNADLNWAGKSGILTEVQLAEPEKVVTRRELAEILHRLQK
;
A
#
# COMPACT_ATOMS: atom_id res chain seq x y z
N MET A 1 -24.28 -26.76 7.00
CA MET A 1 -23.32 -25.75 7.47
C MET A 1 -22.38 -25.43 6.31
N GLN A 2 -22.67 -24.37 5.56
CA GLN A 2 -21.81 -23.93 4.45
C GLN A 2 -20.74 -23.00 5.00
N SER A 3 -19.48 -23.37 4.83
CA SER A 3 -18.31 -22.56 5.11
C SER A 3 -18.32 -21.29 4.26
N VAL A 4 -18.56 -20.15 4.86
CA VAL A 4 -18.36 -18.84 4.20
C VAL A 4 -16.85 -18.61 4.14
N MET A 5 -16.26 -18.96 3.01
CA MET A 5 -14.91 -18.51 2.66
C MET A 5 -14.94 -16.97 2.50
N THR A 6 -14.30 -16.26 3.41
CA THR A 6 -14.01 -14.82 3.25
C THR A 6 -13.03 -14.67 2.10
N ARG A 7 -13.56 -14.48 0.90
CA ARG A 7 -12.76 -14.19 -0.29
C ARG A 7 -12.25 -12.75 -0.15
N THR A 8 -10.93 -12.58 -0.17
CA THR A 8 -10.29 -11.34 -0.60
C THR A 8 -11.00 -10.91 -1.88
N ALA A 9 -11.69 -9.77 -1.86
CA ALA A 9 -12.48 -9.33 -3.00
C ALA A 9 -11.52 -8.92 -4.13
N THR A 10 -11.21 -9.87 -5.00
CA THR A 10 -10.49 -9.59 -6.24
C THR A 10 -11.48 -9.01 -7.24
N LEU A 11 -11.54 -7.70 -7.33
CA LEU A 11 -12.24 -7.02 -8.41
C LEU A 11 -11.46 -7.24 -9.70
N ARG A 12 -11.88 -8.20 -10.52
CA ARG A 12 -11.34 -8.37 -11.86
C ARG A 12 -11.70 -7.15 -12.70
N ALA A 13 -10.74 -6.24 -12.83
CA ALA A 13 -10.78 -5.16 -13.80
C ALA A 13 -10.41 -5.69 -15.22
N PRO A 14 -10.68 -4.90 -16.29
CA PRO A 14 -10.30 -5.26 -17.67
C PRO A 14 -8.83 -5.65 -17.78
N SER A 15 -8.46 -6.44 -18.77
CA SER A 15 -7.07 -6.89 -19.00
C SER A 15 -6.08 -5.71 -18.94
N GLY A 16 -5.15 -5.75 -17.96
CA GLY A 16 -4.15 -4.70 -17.74
C GLY A 16 -4.36 -3.86 -16.48
N SER A 17 -5.41 -4.11 -15.70
CA SER A 17 -5.63 -3.47 -14.39
C SER A 17 -5.69 -4.51 -13.29
N MET A 18 -5.04 -4.25 -12.16
CA MET A 18 -5.03 -5.08 -10.97
C MET A 18 -5.24 -4.22 -9.73
N THR A 19 -6.10 -4.71 -8.84
CA THR A 19 -6.35 -4.11 -7.52
C THR A 19 -6.47 -5.23 -6.51
N ASP A 20 -5.70 -5.14 -5.43
CA ASP A 20 -5.80 -6.05 -4.29
C ASP A 20 -5.93 -5.24 -3.00
N VAL A 21 -6.80 -5.70 -2.09
CA VAL A 21 -6.96 -5.15 -0.74
C VAL A 21 -6.68 -6.26 0.27
N PHE A 22 -5.71 -6.04 1.15
CA PHE A 22 -5.23 -7.08 2.08
C PHE A 22 -4.73 -6.49 3.40
N ALA A 23 -4.74 -7.30 4.45
CA ALA A 23 -4.08 -6.99 5.73
C ALA A 23 -2.57 -7.17 5.56
N CYS A 24 -1.80 -6.11 5.84
CA CYS A 24 -0.36 -6.09 5.65
C CYS A 24 0.37 -6.44 6.95
N ALA A 25 1.10 -7.56 6.98
CA ALA A 25 1.97 -7.91 8.10
C ALA A 25 3.19 -6.98 8.17
N ARG A 26 3.84 -6.78 7.04
CA ARG A 26 5.01 -5.88 6.91
C ARG A 26 5.20 -5.42 5.48
N ALA A 27 5.91 -4.31 5.30
CA ALA A 27 6.35 -3.79 4.02
C ALA A 27 7.86 -3.51 4.01
N GLN A 28 8.43 -3.34 2.83
CA GLN A 28 9.82 -2.97 2.64
C GLN A 28 9.98 -2.12 1.38
N ILE A 29 10.79 -1.06 1.48
CA ILE A 29 11.27 -0.33 0.31
C ILE A 29 12.55 -1.00 -0.15
N TYR A 30 12.56 -1.48 -1.40
CA TYR A 30 13.69 -2.20 -1.99
C TYR A 30 14.43 -1.30 -2.99
N TYR A 31 15.74 -1.10 -2.78
CA TYR A 31 16.61 -0.42 -3.74
C TYR A 31 17.20 -1.43 -4.74
N ASN A 32 16.80 -1.29 -5.98
CA ASN A 32 17.13 -2.21 -7.08
C ASN A 32 18.39 -1.77 -7.85
N SER A 33 19.51 -1.62 -7.17
CA SER A 33 20.80 -1.25 -7.79
C SER A 33 21.25 -2.22 -8.88
N LYS A 34 20.85 -3.49 -8.78
CA LYS A 34 21.17 -4.56 -9.75
C LYS A 34 20.22 -4.63 -10.94
N ARG A 35 19.28 -3.71 -11.07
CA ARG A 35 18.31 -3.64 -12.17
C ARG A 35 17.53 -4.94 -12.41
N LYS A 36 17.21 -5.69 -11.36
CA LYS A 36 16.43 -6.91 -11.43
C LYS A 36 14.99 -6.65 -11.89
N PRO A 37 14.34 -7.55 -12.63
CA PRO A 37 12.90 -7.51 -12.86
C PRO A 37 12.12 -7.67 -11.55
N LEU A 38 10.92 -7.06 -11.43
CA LEU A 38 10.06 -7.24 -10.25
C LEU A 38 9.80 -8.73 -9.95
N ALA A 39 9.52 -9.54 -10.98
CA ALA A 39 9.28 -10.98 -10.83
C ALA A 39 10.46 -11.72 -10.17
N GLN A 40 11.70 -11.31 -10.46
CA GLN A 40 12.88 -11.89 -9.84
C GLN A 40 12.96 -11.47 -8.37
N VAL A 41 12.80 -10.19 -8.05
CA VAL A 41 12.81 -9.68 -6.67
C VAL A 41 11.72 -10.36 -5.85
N LYS A 42 10.49 -10.50 -6.39
CA LYS A 42 9.40 -11.21 -5.72
C LYS A 42 9.79 -12.65 -5.35
N ARG A 43 10.40 -13.39 -6.27
CA ARG A 43 10.85 -14.78 -6.00
C ARG A 43 11.96 -14.85 -4.94
N GLU A 44 12.91 -13.91 -4.99
CA GLU A 44 14.05 -13.88 -4.06
C GLU A 44 13.63 -13.49 -2.63
N THR A 45 12.61 -12.62 -2.50
CA THR A 45 12.18 -12.07 -1.20
C THR A 45 11.00 -12.82 -0.59
N GLY A 46 10.24 -13.57 -1.39
CA GLY A 46 9.04 -14.26 -0.95
C GLY A 46 7.89 -13.33 -0.57
N CYS A 47 7.93 -12.05 -1.00
CA CYS A 47 6.83 -11.13 -0.72
C CYS A 47 5.54 -11.56 -1.43
N SER A 48 4.38 -11.33 -0.80
CA SER A 48 3.07 -11.63 -1.40
C SER A 48 2.76 -10.67 -2.55
N HIS A 49 3.03 -9.38 -2.35
CA HIS A 49 2.78 -8.31 -3.31
C HIS A 49 4.05 -7.50 -3.55
N ILE A 50 4.25 -7.04 -4.78
CA ILE A 50 5.32 -6.11 -5.16
C ILE A 50 4.83 -5.17 -6.26
N ILE A 51 5.16 -3.90 -6.13
CA ILE A 51 4.87 -2.85 -7.13
C ILE A 51 6.12 -2.03 -7.43
N ASN A 52 6.14 -1.31 -8.55
CA ASN A 52 7.18 -0.31 -8.81
C ASN A 52 7.15 0.78 -7.73
N GLY A 53 8.30 1.40 -7.49
CA GLY A 53 8.42 2.55 -6.61
C GLY A 53 8.13 3.88 -7.29
N TYR A 54 8.78 4.94 -6.79
CA TYR A 54 8.55 6.31 -7.25
C TYR A 54 9.43 6.68 -8.45
N LEU A 55 9.34 7.93 -8.87
CA LEU A 55 10.03 8.49 -10.03
C LEU A 55 11.54 8.31 -9.99
N PHE A 56 12.18 8.29 -11.16
CA PHE A 56 13.62 8.20 -11.31
C PHE A 56 14.08 8.93 -12.58
N ASN A 57 15.36 9.31 -12.58
CA ASN A 57 15.99 10.01 -13.69
C ASN A 57 16.63 9.06 -14.73
N GLY A 58 17.17 9.63 -15.81
CA GLY A 58 17.82 8.88 -16.88
C GLY A 58 19.07 8.09 -16.44
N SER A 59 19.69 8.45 -15.32
CA SER A 59 20.81 7.73 -14.71
C SER A 59 20.38 6.59 -13.79
N PHE A 60 19.09 6.25 -13.77
CA PHE A 60 18.52 5.20 -12.92
C PHE A 60 18.60 5.53 -11.41
N GLN A 61 18.62 6.80 -11.05
CA GLN A 61 18.62 7.26 -9.67
C GLN A 61 17.19 7.67 -9.24
N PRO A 62 16.73 7.29 -8.05
CA PRO A 62 15.46 7.75 -7.53
C PRO A 62 15.39 9.28 -7.48
N VAL A 63 14.23 9.85 -7.79
CA VAL A 63 13.86 11.25 -7.59
C VAL A 63 12.96 11.33 -6.37
N GLY A 64 13.01 12.43 -5.61
CA GLY A 64 12.35 12.55 -4.33
C GLY A 64 13.19 11.96 -3.19
N TRP A 65 12.64 12.00 -1.98
CA TRP A 65 13.27 11.36 -0.84
C TRP A 65 13.16 9.84 -0.92
N THR A 66 14.29 9.18 -0.81
CA THR A 66 14.38 7.72 -0.67
C THR A 66 15.34 7.42 0.46
N VAL A 67 14.83 6.85 1.54
CA VAL A 67 15.58 6.38 2.70
C VAL A 67 15.31 4.89 2.87
N ILE A 68 16.33 4.09 3.11
CA ILE A 68 16.23 2.66 3.33
C ILE A 68 17.04 2.31 4.57
N ASP A 69 16.35 1.80 5.58
CA ASP A 69 16.92 1.43 6.88
C ASP A 69 17.82 2.57 7.47
N GLY A 70 17.28 3.79 7.44
CA GLY A 70 17.96 4.99 7.90
C GLY A 70 19.02 5.57 6.95
N LYS A 71 19.38 4.83 5.87
CA LYS A 71 20.34 5.29 4.87
C LYS A 71 19.67 6.11 3.78
N VAL A 72 20.08 7.36 3.60
CA VAL A 72 19.59 8.22 2.51
C VAL A 72 20.19 7.77 1.18
N ILE A 73 19.32 7.36 0.25
CA ILE A 73 19.67 6.97 -1.12
C ILE A 73 19.51 8.16 -2.06
N SER A 74 18.45 8.95 -1.89
CA SER A 74 18.17 10.16 -2.65
C SER A 74 17.56 11.22 -1.73
N ARG A 75 17.93 12.47 -1.97
CA ARG A 75 17.43 13.64 -1.23
C ARG A 75 17.00 14.70 -2.22
N ASP A 76 15.71 14.75 -2.50
CA ASP A 76 15.09 15.71 -3.38
C ASP A 76 13.77 16.15 -2.76
N ALA A 77 13.50 17.44 -2.72
CA ALA A 77 12.33 18.02 -2.05
C ALA A 77 11.05 18.02 -2.91
N TYR A 78 11.02 17.30 -4.04
CA TYR A 78 9.90 17.36 -4.98
C TYR A 78 8.55 16.96 -4.35
N GLN A 79 8.53 15.97 -3.44
CA GLN A 79 7.33 15.57 -2.69
C GLN A 79 7.66 15.33 -1.22
N ASP A 80 6.83 15.88 -0.34
CA ASP A 80 7.00 15.74 1.12
C ASP A 80 6.37 14.46 1.64
N TRP A 81 5.26 14.01 1.05
CA TRP A 81 4.56 12.80 1.42
C TRP A 81 5.22 11.56 0.83
N GLY A 82 5.11 10.46 1.55
CA GLY A 82 5.62 9.18 1.08
C GLY A 82 5.10 8.00 1.88
N ILE A 83 5.55 6.82 1.47
CA ILE A 83 5.41 5.58 2.23
C ILE A 83 6.52 5.61 3.28
N SER A 84 6.14 5.69 4.55
CA SER A 84 7.05 5.58 5.70
C SER A 84 6.89 4.20 6.33
N ILE A 85 8.01 3.54 6.64
CA ILE A 85 8.03 2.23 7.30
C ILE A 85 8.94 2.35 8.51
N GLY A 86 8.35 2.28 9.70
CA GLY A 86 9.04 2.31 10.98
C GLY A 86 9.57 0.95 11.41
N SER A 87 9.95 0.84 12.68
CA SER A 87 10.48 -0.40 13.28
C SER A 87 9.45 -1.53 13.39
N ASP A 88 8.16 -1.20 13.36
CA ASP A 88 7.04 -2.16 13.32
C ASP A 88 6.85 -2.82 11.94
N GLY A 89 7.55 -2.31 10.92
CA GLY A 89 7.45 -2.78 9.54
C GLY A 89 6.14 -2.41 8.84
N LYS A 90 5.22 -1.69 9.49
CA LYS A 90 3.94 -1.32 8.89
C LYS A 90 4.09 -0.09 8.00
N PRO A 91 3.53 -0.10 6.77
CA PRO A 91 3.58 1.06 5.88
C PRO A 91 2.54 2.11 6.29
N GLN A 92 2.95 3.36 6.37
CA GLN A 92 2.08 4.51 6.67
C GLN A 92 2.29 5.61 5.64
N MET A 93 1.25 6.42 5.39
CA MET A 93 1.36 7.62 4.58
C MET A 93 1.71 8.81 5.48
N LEU A 94 2.97 9.18 5.52
CA LEU A 94 3.51 10.23 6.39
C LEU A 94 4.44 11.18 5.62
N THR A 95 4.85 12.24 6.31
CA THR A 95 5.96 13.13 5.93
C THR A 95 7.24 12.83 6.71
N ASP A 96 7.16 11.96 7.72
CA ASP A 96 8.29 11.53 8.53
C ASP A 96 9.18 10.55 7.74
N ARG A 97 10.49 10.84 7.75
CA ARG A 97 11.53 10.13 7.00
C ARG A 97 12.39 9.23 7.90
N GLY A 98 11.93 8.96 9.12
CA GLY A 98 12.54 7.97 10.01
C GLY A 98 12.37 6.55 9.46
N GLY A 99 13.34 5.66 9.74
CA GLY A 99 13.32 4.29 9.23
C GLY A 99 13.53 4.20 7.73
N SER A 100 12.56 3.65 6.99
CA SER A 100 12.56 3.64 5.52
C SER A 100 11.46 4.55 4.99
N PHE A 101 11.77 5.33 3.95
CA PHE A 101 10.86 6.29 3.34
C PHE A 101 11.00 6.31 1.82
N LEU A 102 9.88 6.38 1.11
CA LEU A 102 9.82 6.55 -0.34
C LEU A 102 8.79 7.62 -0.68
N SER A 103 9.21 8.72 -1.31
CA SER A 103 8.31 9.77 -1.80
C SER A 103 7.18 9.22 -2.67
N GLY A 104 6.05 9.90 -2.66
CA GLY A 104 4.90 9.65 -3.52
C GLY A 104 4.05 10.90 -3.66
N VAL A 105 3.28 11.01 -4.74
CA VAL A 105 2.33 12.12 -4.92
C VAL A 105 1.09 11.85 -4.07
N PRO A 106 0.76 12.68 -3.08
CA PRO A 106 -0.43 12.50 -2.28
C PRO A 106 -1.68 12.69 -3.14
N LEU A 107 -2.58 11.72 -3.07
CA LEU A 107 -3.86 11.71 -3.80
C LEU A 107 -5.05 11.95 -2.87
N LEU A 108 -5.10 11.21 -1.77
CA LEU A 108 -6.19 11.23 -0.80
C LEU A 108 -5.64 11.37 0.60
N LYS A 109 -6.38 12.06 1.46
CA LYS A 109 -6.17 12.11 2.91
C LYS A 109 -7.50 12.16 3.63
N ASN A 110 -7.73 11.22 4.57
CA ASN A 110 -8.98 11.09 5.32
C ASN A 110 -10.24 11.06 4.43
N GLY A 111 -10.17 10.35 3.30
CA GLY A 111 -11.27 10.24 2.34
C GLY A 111 -11.51 11.48 1.48
N ALA A 112 -10.64 12.49 1.52
CA ALA A 112 -10.73 13.69 0.70
C ALA A 112 -9.61 13.76 -0.33
N LYS A 113 -9.91 14.31 -1.52
CA LYS A 113 -8.91 14.56 -2.57
C LYS A 113 -7.92 15.62 -2.11
N LEU A 114 -6.63 15.38 -2.33
CA LEU A 114 -5.58 16.36 -2.15
C LEU A 114 -5.19 16.96 -3.52
N GLU A 115 -5.23 18.27 -3.58
CA GLU A 115 -4.76 19.01 -4.75
C GLU A 115 -3.28 19.40 -4.59
N ARG A 116 -2.48 19.13 -5.62
CA ARG A 116 -1.06 19.47 -5.68
C ARG A 116 -0.69 19.93 -7.07
N SER A 117 0.16 20.94 -7.14
CA SER A 117 0.83 21.28 -8.39
C SER A 117 1.79 20.16 -8.78
N LEU A 118 1.68 19.71 -10.01
CA LEU A 118 2.52 18.65 -10.57
C LEU A 118 3.21 19.18 -11.82
N THR A 119 4.40 18.68 -12.11
CA THR A 119 5.06 18.95 -13.39
C THR A 119 4.23 18.33 -14.53
N PRO A 120 4.24 18.91 -15.74
CA PRO A 120 3.40 18.46 -16.85
C PRO A 120 3.53 16.97 -17.18
N ASP A 121 4.73 16.41 -17.06
CA ASP A 121 5.02 14.99 -17.30
C ASP A 121 4.37 14.05 -16.27
N VAL A 122 4.22 14.49 -15.02
CA VAL A 122 3.53 13.75 -13.95
C VAL A 122 2.01 13.98 -14.00
N ALA A 123 1.59 15.19 -14.37
CA ALA A 123 0.18 15.58 -14.44
C ALA A 123 -0.58 14.92 -15.59
N ARG A 124 0.11 14.62 -16.71
CA ARG A 124 -0.51 14.03 -17.90
C ARG A 124 -1.26 12.75 -17.62
N SER A 125 -2.22 12.42 -18.46
CA SER A 125 -2.88 11.11 -18.45
C SER A 125 -1.88 9.99 -18.79
N ALA A 126 -1.83 8.94 -17.96
CA ALA A 126 -0.89 7.82 -18.14
C ALA A 126 -1.38 6.57 -17.37
N ALA A 127 -0.74 5.42 -17.62
CA ALA A 127 -0.84 4.28 -16.73
C ALA A 127 -0.45 4.65 -15.30
N ARG A 128 -1.10 4.06 -14.29
CA ARG A 128 -0.93 4.50 -12.88
C ARG A 128 -0.63 3.35 -11.94
N THR A 129 0.22 3.64 -10.97
CA THR A 129 0.47 2.80 -9.79
C THR A 129 0.16 3.63 -8.53
N ALA A 130 -0.59 3.05 -7.59
CA ALA A 130 -0.91 3.70 -6.33
C ALA A 130 -0.88 2.72 -5.16
N VAL A 131 -0.63 3.28 -3.98
CA VAL A 131 -0.80 2.62 -2.68
C VAL A 131 -1.85 3.40 -1.92
N GLY A 132 -2.84 2.70 -1.38
CA GLY A 132 -3.89 3.26 -0.53
C GLY A 132 -3.95 2.56 0.82
N TRP A 133 -4.48 3.27 1.78
CA TRP A 133 -4.79 2.79 3.14
C TRP A 133 -6.30 2.85 3.33
N MET A 134 -6.86 1.71 3.67
CA MET A 134 -8.29 1.60 4.01
C MET A 134 -8.53 2.13 5.43
N PRO A 135 -9.77 2.56 5.77
CA PRO A 135 -10.10 2.99 7.14
C PRO A 135 -9.84 1.94 8.22
N ASP A 136 -9.88 0.66 7.86
CA ASP A 136 -9.61 -0.50 8.74
C ASP A 136 -8.12 -0.90 8.79
N GLY A 137 -7.23 -0.12 8.20
CA GLY A 137 -5.79 -0.34 8.19
C GLY A 137 -5.28 -1.28 7.10
N ARG A 138 -6.16 -1.91 6.30
CA ARG A 138 -5.73 -2.71 5.14
C ARG A 138 -5.07 -1.84 4.08
N ILE A 139 -4.20 -2.45 3.29
CA ILE A 139 -3.54 -1.82 2.15
C ILE A 139 -4.31 -2.13 0.87
N CYS A 140 -4.53 -1.09 0.06
CA CYS A 140 -5.05 -1.19 -1.30
C CYS A 140 -3.91 -0.92 -2.29
N LEU A 141 -3.58 -1.88 -3.14
CA LEU A 141 -2.63 -1.68 -4.23
C LEU A 141 -3.39 -1.54 -5.54
N TRP A 142 -3.01 -0.55 -6.33
CA TRP A 142 -3.57 -0.26 -7.65
C TRP A 142 -2.46 -0.20 -8.70
N CYS A 143 -2.58 -1.03 -9.75
CA CYS A 143 -1.75 -0.93 -10.97
C CYS A 143 -2.68 -1.01 -12.19
N ASP A 144 -2.66 0.00 -13.07
CA ASP A 144 -3.54 0.07 -14.24
C ASP A 144 -2.76 0.60 -15.45
N LYS A 145 -2.78 -0.15 -16.54
CA LYS A 145 -2.20 0.25 -17.83
C LYS A 145 -3.10 1.20 -18.63
N THR A 146 -4.37 1.32 -18.24
CA THR A 146 -5.25 2.34 -18.82
C THR A 146 -4.73 3.73 -18.50
N SER A 147 -4.77 4.61 -19.50
CA SER A 147 -4.38 6.00 -19.31
C SER A 147 -5.42 6.72 -18.45
N LEU A 148 -5.02 7.14 -17.25
CA LEU A 148 -5.86 7.85 -16.28
C LEU A 148 -5.25 9.21 -15.94
N THR A 149 -6.12 10.22 -15.81
CA THR A 149 -5.73 11.47 -15.14
C THR A 149 -5.58 11.21 -13.63
N ARG A 150 -4.95 12.15 -12.90
CA ARG A 150 -4.90 12.11 -11.44
C ARG A 150 -6.31 12.05 -10.83
N GLU A 151 -7.21 12.90 -11.30
CA GLU A 151 -8.56 12.97 -10.78
C GLU A 151 -9.36 11.66 -11.01
N GLN A 152 -9.22 11.06 -12.18
CA GLN A 152 -9.84 9.76 -12.45
C GLN A 152 -9.33 8.68 -11.51
N LEU A 153 -8.01 8.68 -11.21
CA LEU A 153 -7.44 7.75 -10.22
C LEU A 153 -7.98 8.02 -8.81
N GLN A 154 -8.04 9.29 -8.38
CA GLN A 154 -8.64 9.67 -7.09
C GLN A 154 -10.09 9.19 -6.97
N ASN A 155 -10.92 9.41 -8.01
CA ASN A 155 -12.32 8.96 -8.02
C ASN A 155 -12.42 7.42 -7.91
N LYS A 156 -11.55 6.68 -8.60
CA LYS A 156 -11.52 5.21 -8.52
C LYS A 156 -11.15 4.72 -7.12
N LEU A 157 -10.13 5.31 -6.50
CA LEU A 157 -9.70 4.95 -5.15
C LEU A 157 -10.76 5.29 -4.10
N LEU A 158 -11.42 6.46 -4.21
CA LEU A 158 -12.56 6.82 -3.36
C LEU A 158 -13.73 5.83 -3.52
N GLY A 159 -14.03 5.42 -4.75
CA GLY A 159 -15.06 4.41 -5.04
C GLY A 159 -14.76 3.03 -4.43
N LEU A 160 -13.49 2.74 -4.11
CA LEU A 160 -13.06 1.53 -3.40
C LEU A 160 -13.07 1.71 -1.87
N GLY A 161 -13.39 2.92 -1.36
CA GLY A 161 -13.38 3.23 0.06
C GLY A 161 -12.00 3.53 0.65
N VAL A 162 -11.01 3.85 -0.21
CA VAL A 162 -9.64 4.20 0.24
C VAL A 162 -9.69 5.56 0.96
N ALA A 163 -9.13 5.62 2.17
CA ALA A 163 -9.06 6.84 2.98
C ALA A 163 -7.84 7.69 2.65
N ASP A 164 -6.67 7.10 2.61
CA ASP A 164 -5.41 7.77 2.28
C ASP A 164 -4.79 7.12 1.04
N ALA A 165 -4.15 7.89 0.16
CA ALA A 165 -3.50 7.31 -1.02
C ALA A 165 -2.33 8.14 -1.53
N LEU A 166 -1.34 7.43 -2.06
CA LEU A 166 -0.19 7.96 -2.79
C LEU A 166 -0.13 7.38 -4.20
N MET A 167 0.18 8.22 -5.18
CA MET A 167 0.56 7.79 -6.52
C MET A 167 2.08 7.63 -6.60
N LEU A 168 2.50 6.52 -7.16
CA LEU A 168 3.89 6.21 -7.46
C LEU A 168 4.21 6.50 -8.94
N ASP A 169 5.36 6.01 -9.44
CA ASP A 169 5.70 6.18 -10.86
C ASP A 169 4.68 5.47 -11.76
N GLY A 170 4.37 6.12 -12.85
CA GLY A 170 3.37 5.69 -13.81
C GLY A 170 3.92 5.38 -15.20
N GLY A 171 3.04 5.42 -16.20
CA GLY A 171 3.39 5.20 -17.60
C GLY A 171 4.06 3.85 -17.83
N GLY A 172 5.22 3.85 -18.47
CA GLY A 172 6.00 2.64 -18.73
C GLY A 172 6.51 1.91 -17.49
N SER A 173 6.58 2.58 -16.34
CA SER A 173 7.03 2.00 -15.08
C SER A 173 5.93 1.23 -14.35
N THR A 174 4.64 1.48 -14.67
CA THR A 174 3.52 0.81 -14.02
C THR A 174 3.62 -0.71 -14.14
N GLN A 175 3.84 -1.37 -13.00
CA GLN A 175 3.95 -2.83 -12.90
C GLN A 175 3.73 -3.29 -11.46
N GLY A 176 3.19 -4.49 -11.33
CA GLY A 176 2.97 -5.13 -10.04
C GLY A 176 2.73 -6.62 -10.19
N PHE A 177 3.05 -7.37 -9.14
CA PHE A 177 2.75 -8.80 -9.01
C PHE A 177 2.01 -9.02 -7.71
N PHE A 178 0.84 -9.60 -7.81
CA PHE A 178 -0.10 -9.85 -6.72
C PHE A 178 -0.45 -11.34 -6.67
N PRO A 179 -0.99 -11.86 -5.58
CA PRO A 179 -1.54 -13.23 -5.56
C PRO A 179 -2.59 -13.47 -6.64
N SER A 180 -3.41 -12.45 -6.94
CA SER A 180 -4.49 -12.50 -7.93
C SER A 180 -4.01 -12.41 -9.39
N GLY A 181 -2.77 -11.94 -9.64
CA GLY A 181 -2.24 -11.78 -10.99
C GLY A 181 -1.10 -10.76 -11.10
N LYS A 182 -0.92 -10.21 -12.30
CA LYS A 182 0.16 -9.26 -12.56
C LYS A 182 -0.19 -8.20 -13.58
N VAL A 183 0.39 -7.02 -13.41
CA VAL A 183 0.56 -6.00 -14.45
C VAL A 183 2.05 -5.96 -14.81
N ALA A 184 2.42 -6.39 -16.00
CA ALA A 184 3.82 -6.55 -16.39
C ALA A 184 4.35 -5.32 -17.13
N SER A 185 5.65 -5.04 -16.94
CA SER A 185 6.43 -4.10 -17.74
C SER A 185 7.86 -4.65 -17.93
N SER A 186 8.45 -4.36 -19.07
CA SER A 186 9.87 -4.63 -19.33
C SER A 186 10.80 -3.59 -18.70
N ARG A 187 10.25 -2.43 -18.29
CA ARG A 187 11.03 -1.34 -17.72
C ARG A 187 11.60 -1.72 -16.36
N LYS A 188 12.90 -1.60 -16.20
CA LYS A 188 13.56 -1.71 -14.89
C LYS A 188 13.32 -0.44 -14.10
N VAL A 189 13.12 -0.58 -12.79
CA VAL A 189 12.88 0.55 -11.88
C VAL A 189 13.88 0.48 -10.71
N PRO A 190 14.40 1.63 -10.22
CA PRO A 190 15.41 1.65 -9.17
C PRO A 190 14.83 1.38 -7.78
N THR A 191 13.54 1.61 -7.59
CA THR A 191 12.86 1.36 -6.30
C THR A 191 11.60 0.53 -6.51
N MET A 192 11.30 -0.30 -5.53
CA MET A 192 10.10 -1.14 -5.46
C MET A 192 9.54 -1.09 -4.05
N VAL A 193 8.25 -1.34 -3.90
CA VAL A 193 7.64 -1.55 -2.59
C VAL A 193 7.13 -2.99 -2.53
N LEU A 194 7.60 -3.69 -1.51
CA LEU A 194 7.29 -5.08 -1.23
C LEU A 194 6.36 -5.14 -0.03
N PHE A 195 5.39 -6.06 -0.07
CA PHE A 195 4.46 -6.28 1.02
C PHE A 195 4.33 -7.78 1.31
N TRP A 196 4.15 -8.12 2.57
CA TRP A 196 3.79 -9.45 3.04
C TRP A 196 2.40 -9.36 3.68
N GLU A 197 1.50 -10.16 3.15
CA GLU A 197 0.13 -10.27 3.65
C GLU A 197 0.14 -11.01 5.00
N GLU A 198 -0.72 -10.60 5.92
CA GLU A 198 -0.91 -11.31 7.18
C GLU A 198 -1.43 -12.73 6.94
N THR A 199 -0.78 -13.70 7.57
CA THR A 199 -1.24 -15.07 7.56
C THR A 199 -2.46 -15.23 8.47
N LYS A 200 -3.28 -16.27 8.23
CA LYS A 200 -4.37 -16.61 9.16
C LYS A 200 -3.86 -16.87 10.57
N GLN A 201 -2.66 -17.43 10.70
CA GLN A 201 -2.06 -17.75 12.00
C GLN A 201 -1.69 -16.47 12.76
N GLU A 202 -1.10 -15.45 12.11
CA GLU A 202 -0.79 -14.16 12.71
C GLU A 202 -2.07 -13.46 13.18
N ARG A 203 -3.08 -13.37 12.31
CA ARG A 203 -4.39 -12.79 12.65
C ARG A 203 -5.06 -13.50 13.83
N ASN A 204 -5.04 -14.81 13.86
CA ASN A 204 -5.59 -15.59 14.97
C ASN A 204 -4.80 -15.39 16.26
N ALA A 205 -3.48 -15.18 16.21
CA ALA A 205 -2.66 -14.88 17.36
C ALA A 205 -3.04 -13.53 17.99
N ASP A 206 -3.26 -12.50 17.16
CA ASP A 206 -3.69 -11.17 17.64
C ASP A 206 -5.09 -11.23 18.28
N LEU A 207 -6.04 -11.94 17.65
CA LEU A 207 -7.38 -12.15 18.20
C LEU A 207 -7.34 -12.91 19.52
N ASN A 208 -6.53 -13.98 19.62
CA ASN A 208 -6.36 -14.75 20.85
C ASN A 208 -5.73 -13.91 21.97
N TRP A 209 -4.76 -13.07 21.64
CA TRP A 209 -4.18 -12.12 22.60
C TRP A 209 -5.22 -11.12 23.08
N ALA A 210 -5.97 -10.49 22.16
CA ALA A 210 -7.01 -9.52 22.50
C ALA A 210 -8.11 -10.11 23.37
N GLY A 211 -8.50 -11.37 23.11
CA GLY A 211 -9.44 -12.11 23.96
C GLY A 211 -8.88 -12.40 25.35
N LYS A 212 -7.65 -12.91 25.45
CA LYS A 212 -6.98 -13.17 26.74
C LYS A 212 -6.75 -11.92 27.57
N SER A 213 -6.51 -10.79 26.91
CA SER A 213 -6.33 -9.48 27.54
C SER A 213 -7.67 -8.82 27.95
N GLY A 214 -8.82 -9.46 27.68
CA GLY A 214 -10.14 -8.92 28.00
C GLY A 214 -10.53 -7.70 27.15
N ILE A 215 -9.77 -7.40 26.08
CA ILE A 215 -10.03 -6.27 25.18
C ILE A 215 -11.24 -6.57 24.30
N LEU A 216 -11.35 -7.82 23.80
CA LEU A 216 -12.46 -8.27 22.98
C LEU A 216 -13.37 -9.23 23.78
N THR A 217 -14.66 -9.16 23.51
CA THR A 217 -15.65 -10.12 24.02
C THR A 217 -15.65 -11.40 23.18
N GLU A 218 -16.23 -12.48 23.70
CA GLU A 218 -16.42 -13.73 22.95
C GLU A 218 -17.19 -13.51 21.64
N VAL A 219 -18.16 -12.61 21.62
CA VAL A 219 -18.94 -12.27 20.42
C VAL A 219 -18.06 -11.59 19.38
N GLN A 220 -17.19 -10.66 19.80
CA GLN A 220 -16.25 -9.96 18.89
C GLN A 220 -15.19 -10.92 18.33
N LEU A 221 -14.77 -11.90 19.09
CA LEU A 221 -13.84 -12.95 18.65
C LEU A 221 -14.49 -13.94 17.68
N ALA A 222 -15.79 -14.20 17.83
CA ALA A 222 -16.54 -15.11 16.95
C ALA A 222 -16.80 -14.48 15.55
N GLU A 223 -16.87 -13.15 15.46
CA GLU A 223 -17.14 -12.41 14.22
C GLU A 223 -16.06 -11.33 13.95
N PRO A 224 -14.78 -11.71 13.78
CA PRO A 224 -13.66 -10.75 13.69
C PRO A 224 -13.72 -9.83 12.46
N GLU A 225 -14.48 -10.20 11.44
CA GLU A 225 -14.65 -9.41 10.21
C GLU A 225 -15.82 -8.41 10.30
N LYS A 226 -16.56 -8.41 11.42
CA LYS A 226 -17.67 -7.49 11.64
C LYS A 226 -17.17 -6.08 11.93
N VAL A 227 -17.75 -5.10 11.27
CA VAL A 227 -17.45 -3.69 11.53
C VAL A 227 -17.85 -3.35 12.97
N VAL A 228 -16.86 -2.89 13.75
CA VAL A 228 -17.07 -2.47 15.14
C VAL A 228 -17.93 -1.21 15.17
N THR A 229 -19.03 -1.24 15.89
CA THR A 229 -19.89 -0.06 16.09
C THR A 229 -19.20 0.98 16.96
N ARG A 230 -19.67 2.25 16.91
CA ARG A 230 -19.17 3.33 17.80
C ARG A 230 -19.27 2.96 19.28
N ARG A 231 -20.33 2.25 19.66
CA ARG A 231 -20.53 1.79 21.04
C ARG A 231 -19.50 0.73 21.43
N GLU A 232 -19.32 -0.29 20.60
CA GLU A 232 -18.32 -1.34 20.82
C GLU A 232 -16.89 -0.76 20.87
N LEU A 233 -16.58 0.20 20.01
CA LEU A 233 -15.29 0.90 20.05
C LEU A 233 -15.10 1.66 21.36
N ALA A 234 -16.14 2.37 21.85
CA ALA A 234 -16.08 3.07 23.13
C ALA A 234 -15.87 2.10 24.31
N GLU A 235 -16.51 0.92 24.28
CA GLU A 235 -16.32 -0.12 25.29
C GLU A 235 -14.90 -0.70 25.26
N ILE A 236 -14.34 -0.92 24.07
CA ILE A 236 -12.94 -1.35 23.89
C ILE A 236 -11.97 -0.31 24.46
N LEU A 237 -12.14 0.96 24.08
CA LEU A 237 -11.30 2.06 24.58
C LEU A 237 -11.37 2.23 26.10
N HIS A 238 -12.57 2.06 26.69
CA HIS A 238 -12.73 2.12 28.16
C HIS A 238 -11.99 0.98 28.88
N ARG A 239 -11.91 -0.21 28.29
CA ARG A 239 -11.14 -1.34 28.85
C ARG A 239 -9.63 -1.14 28.76
N LEU A 240 -9.15 -0.43 27.72
CA LEU A 240 -7.72 -0.12 27.55
C LEU A 240 -7.21 0.95 28.52
N GLN A 241 -8.11 1.70 29.18
CA GLN A 241 -7.75 2.76 30.13
C GLN A 241 -7.70 2.27 31.59
N LYS A 242 -8.02 0.99 31.85
CA LYS A 242 -7.92 0.32 33.17
C LYS A 242 -6.68 -0.55 33.22
#